data_23dfff4888994e9779447c781c9086d6
#
_entry.id   23dfff4888994e9779447c781c9086d6
#
_cell.length_a   1.000
_cell.length_b   1.000
_cell.length_c   1.000
_cell.angle_alpha   90.00
_cell.angle_beta   90.00
_cell.angle_gamma   90.00
#
_symmetry.space_group_name_H-M   'P 1'
#
loop_
_entity.id
_entity.type
_entity.pdbx_description
1 polymer ?
#
loop_
_entity_poly.entity_id
_entity_poly.type
_entity_poly.pdbx_seq_one_letter_code
_entity_poly.pdbx_strand_id
1 'polypeptide(L)'
;MNEQVRTRTTKDAKRAAEILLELQDMHQKRDVSAFGLLSINMNMNMLHVQREALDIISDRNEWVWTGVGRRNRFDYFRATVEMHDVEFCAIFDNYHGEIKGEA
;
A
#
# COMPACT_ATOMS: atom_id res chain seq x y z
N MET A 1 17.52 33.42 2.24
CA MET A 1 17.65 32.11 1.61
C MET A 1 18.58 32.28 0.42
N ASN A 2 19.57 31.41 0.30
CA ASN A 2 20.50 31.57 -0.80
C ASN A 2 19.97 30.94 -2.09
N GLU A 3 20.65 31.25 -3.16
CA GLU A 3 20.22 30.86 -4.49
C GLU A 3 20.17 29.35 -4.67
N GLN A 4 21.13 28.63 -4.12
CA GLN A 4 21.18 27.19 -4.25
C GLN A 4 20.01 26.49 -3.58
N VAL A 5 19.61 26.98 -2.38
CA VAL A 5 18.49 26.43 -1.67
C VAL A 5 17.20 26.69 -2.44
N ARG A 6 17.05 27.89 -3.00
CA ARG A 6 15.87 28.21 -3.79
C ARG A 6 15.74 27.33 -5.01
N THR A 7 16.83 27.13 -5.73
CA THR A 7 16.82 26.33 -6.94
C THR A 7 16.45 24.89 -6.63
N ARG A 8 17.04 24.31 -5.57
CA ARG A 8 16.76 22.95 -5.19
C ARG A 8 15.32 22.78 -4.73
N THR A 9 14.84 23.73 -3.92
CA THR A 9 13.46 23.65 -3.42
C THR A 9 12.46 23.73 -4.57
N THR A 10 12.69 24.58 -5.53
CA THR A 10 11.80 24.70 -6.69
C THR A 10 11.81 23.41 -7.52
N LYS A 11 12.98 22.82 -7.71
CA LYS A 11 13.12 21.58 -8.45
C LYS A 11 12.40 20.43 -7.73
N ASP A 12 12.58 20.35 -6.42
CA ASP A 12 11.94 19.31 -5.63
C ASP A 12 10.43 19.46 -5.61
N ALA A 13 9.95 20.71 -5.56
CA ALA A 13 8.50 20.94 -5.59
C ALA A 13 7.90 20.45 -6.90
N LYS A 14 8.58 20.70 -8.02
CA LYS A 14 8.11 20.22 -9.31
C LYS A 14 8.08 18.70 -9.34
N ARG A 15 9.15 18.07 -8.86
CA ARG A 15 9.21 16.60 -8.83
C ARG A 15 8.13 16.00 -7.95
N ALA A 16 7.91 16.60 -6.77
CA ALA A 16 6.86 16.13 -5.87
C ALA A 16 5.48 16.24 -6.52
N ALA A 17 5.23 17.32 -7.23
CA ALA A 17 3.95 17.48 -7.94
C ALA A 17 3.78 16.41 -9.01
N GLU A 18 4.83 16.11 -9.76
CA GLU A 18 4.78 15.07 -10.78
C GLU A 18 4.48 13.71 -10.17
N ILE A 19 5.13 13.39 -9.05
CA ILE A 19 4.92 12.13 -8.37
C ILE A 19 3.48 12.03 -7.86
N LEU A 20 2.97 13.10 -7.27
CA LEU A 20 1.60 13.12 -6.77
C LEU A 20 0.60 12.86 -7.88
N LEU A 21 0.79 13.50 -9.02
CA LEU A 21 -0.13 13.33 -10.15
C LEU A 21 -0.08 11.90 -10.69
N GLU A 22 1.10 11.29 -10.73
CA GLU A 22 1.23 9.90 -11.14
C GLU A 22 0.49 8.97 -10.19
N LEU A 23 0.63 9.20 -8.89
CA LEU A 23 -0.05 8.38 -7.89
C LEU A 23 -1.55 8.56 -7.95
N GLN A 24 -2.03 9.78 -8.18
CA GLN A 24 -3.46 10.04 -8.33
C GLN A 24 -4.03 9.31 -9.54
N ASP A 25 -3.27 9.26 -10.63
CA ASP A 25 -3.72 8.54 -11.82
C ASP A 25 -3.86 7.04 -11.51
N MET A 26 -2.91 6.45 -10.83
CA MET A 26 -2.99 5.06 -10.42
C MET A 26 -4.19 4.81 -9.52
N HIS A 27 -4.43 5.72 -8.58
CA HIS A 27 -5.53 5.60 -7.64
C HIS A 27 -6.88 5.70 -8.35
N GLN A 28 -7.00 6.58 -9.33
CA GLN A 28 -8.26 6.75 -10.06
C GLN A 28 -8.62 5.51 -10.87
N LYS A 29 -7.64 4.85 -11.44
CA LYS A 29 -7.89 3.64 -12.23
C LYS A 29 -8.34 2.46 -11.38
N ARG A 30 -7.78 2.34 -10.19
CA ARG A 30 -8.22 1.37 -9.18
C ARG A 30 -8.34 -0.07 -9.67
N ASP A 31 -7.49 -0.47 -10.58
CA ASP A 31 -7.52 -1.85 -11.01
C ASP A 31 -6.11 -2.38 -11.17
N VAL A 32 -6.00 -3.67 -11.37
CA VAL A 32 -4.70 -4.34 -11.40
C VAL A 32 -3.83 -3.86 -12.55
N SER A 33 -4.43 -3.45 -13.64
CA SER A 33 -3.67 -2.97 -14.79
C SER A 33 -2.94 -1.68 -14.48
N ALA A 34 -3.39 -0.97 -13.45
CA ALA A 34 -2.74 0.25 -12.98
C ALA A 34 -2.24 0.08 -11.55
N PHE A 35 -1.75 -1.12 -11.23
CA PHE A 35 -1.19 -1.46 -9.93
C PHE A 35 -2.25 -1.69 -8.85
N GLY A 36 -3.50 -1.32 -9.06
CA GLY A 36 -4.56 -1.55 -8.06
C GLY A 36 -4.43 -0.73 -6.81
N LEU A 37 -3.82 0.44 -6.89
CA LEU A 37 -3.59 1.30 -5.72
C LEU A 37 -4.90 1.86 -5.21
N LEU A 38 -5.18 1.64 -3.91
CA LEU A 38 -6.40 2.13 -3.27
C LEU A 38 -6.15 3.30 -2.34
N SER A 39 -5.05 3.29 -1.60
CA SER A 39 -4.73 4.42 -0.72
C SER A 39 -3.26 4.39 -0.33
N ILE A 40 -2.80 5.52 0.18
CA ILE A 40 -1.42 5.71 0.59
C ILE A 40 -1.40 6.20 2.03
N ASN A 41 -0.58 5.59 2.86
CA ASN A 41 -0.34 6.08 4.21
C ASN A 41 1.14 6.41 4.34
N MET A 42 1.47 7.67 4.20
CA MET A 42 2.87 8.10 4.21
C MET A 42 3.50 8.00 5.59
N ASN A 43 2.71 8.17 6.63
CA ASN A 43 3.24 8.07 7.99
C ASN A 43 3.68 6.66 8.33
N MET A 44 3.01 5.67 7.78
CA MET A 44 3.33 4.27 8.02
C MET A 44 4.12 3.64 6.88
N ASN A 45 4.42 4.43 5.86
CA ASN A 45 5.14 3.94 4.70
C ASN A 45 4.45 2.75 4.06
N MET A 46 3.13 2.87 3.88
CA MET A 46 2.29 1.77 3.46
C MET A 46 1.45 2.12 2.26
N LEU A 47 1.33 1.18 1.33
CA LEU A 47 0.43 1.29 0.19
C LEU A 47 -0.64 0.22 0.31
N HIS A 48 -1.89 0.65 0.24
CA HIS A 48 -3.02 -0.27 0.26
C HIS A 48 -3.41 -0.56 -1.18
N VAL A 49 -3.41 -1.83 -1.57
CA VAL A 49 -3.68 -2.24 -2.94
C VAL A 49 -4.81 -3.24 -2.97
N GLN A 50 -5.32 -3.52 -4.15
CA GLN A 50 -6.32 -4.57 -4.32
C GLN A 50 -5.70 -5.94 -4.09
N ARG A 51 -6.53 -6.91 -3.70
CA ARG A 51 -6.07 -8.27 -3.39
C ARG A 51 -5.32 -8.89 -4.56
N GLU A 52 -5.86 -8.70 -5.74
CA GLU A 52 -5.28 -9.26 -6.95
C GLU A 52 -3.88 -8.70 -7.21
N ALA A 53 -3.70 -7.42 -6.92
CA ALA A 53 -2.40 -6.80 -7.08
C ALA A 53 -1.38 -7.40 -6.12
N LEU A 54 -1.78 -7.63 -4.89
CA LEU A 54 -0.89 -8.21 -3.90
C LEU A 54 -0.45 -9.63 -4.31
N ASP A 55 -1.37 -10.41 -4.88
CA ASP A 55 -1.06 -11.74 -5.37
C ASP A 55 -0.08 -11.74 -6.54
N ILE A 56 -0.14 -10.70 -7.35
CA ILE A 56 0.76 -10.60 -8.50
C ILE A 56 2.17 -10.23 -8.08
N ILE A 57 2.29 -9.30 -7.13
CA ILE A 57 3.59 -8.75 -6.78
C ILE A 57 4.32 -9.54 -5.70
N SER A 58 3.65 -10.46 -5.02
CA SER A 58 4.28 -11.16 -3.91
C SER A 58 3.74 -12.58 -3.79
N ASP A 59 4.49 -13.41 -3.04
CA ASP A 59 4.11 -14.77 -2.75
C ASP A 59 3.28 -14.77 -1.46
N ARG A 60 2.14 -15.46 -1.48
CA ARG A 60 1.28 -15.53 -0.30
C ARG A 60 1.98 -16.09 0.93
N ASN A 61 2.97 -16.92 0.74
CA ASN A 61 3.74 -17.46 1.84
C ASN A 61 4.48 -16.39 2.62
N GLU A 62 4.71 -15.24 2.01
CA GLU A 62 5.40 -14.13 2.64
C GLU A 62 4.45 -13.16 3.32
N TRP A 63 3.15 -13.32 3.14
CA TRP A 63 2.19 -12.40 3.71
C TRP A 63 2.09 -12.58 5.22
N VAL A 64 2.00 -11.46 5.92
CA VAL A 64 1.72 -11.46 7.35
C VAL A 64 0.27 -11.07 7.53
N TRP A 65 -0.50 -11.92 8.19
CA TRP A 65 -1.93 -11.69 8.38
C TRP A 65 -2.20 -11.06 9.73
N THR A 66 -3.07 -10.08 9.76
CA THR A 66 -3.47 -9.41 10.98
C THR A 66 -4.99 -9.32 11.01
N GLY A 67 -5.60 -9.80 12.10
CA GLY A 67 -7.03 -9.62 12.28
C GLY A 67 -7.32 -8.23 12.82
N VAL A 68 -8.32 -7.58 12.27
CA VAL A 68 -8.71 -6.24 12.69
C VAL A 68 -10.16 -6.28 13.12
N GLY A 69 -10.41 -5.86 14.35
CA GLY A 69 -11.76 -5.93 14.90
C GLY A 69 -11.79 -5.46 16.33
N ARG A 70 -12.87 -5.81 17.03
CA ARG A 70 -13.08 -5.41 18.41
C ARG A 70 -13.19 -6.60 19.32
N ARG A 71 -12.58 -6.49 20.47
CA ARG A 71 -12.65 -7.51 21.51
C ARG A 71 -12.17 -8.84 20.96
N ASN A 72 -13.01 -9.87 20.99
CA ASN A 72 -12.62 -11.19 20.53
C ASN A 72 -13.12 -11.50 19.13
N ARG A 73 -13.45 -10.47 18.39
CA ARG A 73 -14.08 -10.65 17.10
C ARG A 73 -13.32 -9.86 16.04
N PHE A 74 -13.05 -10.50 14.92
CA PHE A 74 -12.39 -9.83 13.82
C PHE A 74 -13.40 -9.47 12.75
N ASP A 75 -13.42 -8.20 12.37
CA ASP A 75 -14.31 -7.72 11.33
C ASP A 75 -13.73 -7.96 9.95
N TYR A 76 -12.40 -7.96 9.84
CA TYR A 76 -11.74 -8.25 8.59
C TYR A 76 -10.27 -8.60 8.87
N PHE A 77 -9.56 -8.98 7.83
CA PHE A 77 -8.17 -9.37 7.95
C PHE A 77 -7.32 -8.57 6.97
N ARG A 78 -6.11 -8.26 7.37
CA ARG A 78 -5.19 -7.52 6.53
C ARG A 78 -3.97 -8.40 6.24
N ALA A 79 -3.65 -8.56 4.96
CA ALA A 79 -2.43 -9.23 4.55
C ALA A 79 -1.40 -8.17 4.19
N THR A 80 -0.20 -8.31 4.71
CA THR A 80 0.85 -7.31 4.56
C THR A 80 2.13 -7.97 4.11
N VAL A 81 2.85 -7.32 3.22
CA VAL A 81 4.18 -7.77 2.82
C VAL A 81 5.06 -6.53 2.63
N GLU A 82 6.32 -6.65 3.02
CA GLU A 82 7.26 -5.54 2.86
C GLU A 82 8.13 -5.79 1.64
N MET A 83 8.20 -4.80 0.74
CA MET A 83 9.05 -4.84 -0.43
C MET A 83 9.54 -3.44 -0.71
N HIS A 84 10.82 -3.32 -1.11
CA HIS A 84 11.40 -2.02 -1.48
C HIS A 84 11.27 -0.99 -0.35
N ASP A 85 11.36 -1.47 0.90
CA ASP A 85 11.28 -0.63 2.10
C ASP A 85 9.90 0.02 2.29
N VAL A 86 8.88 -0.55 1.69
CA VAL A 86 7.50 -0.07 1.79
C VAL A 86 6.61 -1.27 2.11
N GLU A 87 5.62 -1.06 2.94
CA GLU A 87 4.65 -2.11 3.21
C GLU A 87 3.51 -2.03 2.20
N PHE A 88 3.17 -3.19 1.64
CA PHE A 88 2.00 -3.31 0.75
C PHE A 88 0.96 -4.13 1.49
N CYS A 89 -0.27 -3.69 1.50
CA CYS A 89 -1.32 -4.43 2.21
C CYS A 89 -2.59 -4.53 1.38
N ALA A 90 -3.37 -5.55 1.69
CA ALA A 90 -4.69 -5.76 1.09
C ALA A 90 -5.64 -6.24 2.16
N ILE A 91 -6.93 -5.95 2.00
CA ILE A 91 -7.96 -6.28 2.98
C ILE A 91 -8.78 -7.46 2.49
N PHE A 92 -9.05 -8.39 3.38
CA PHE A 92 -9.84 -9.58 3.08
C PHE A 92 -10.94 -9.72 4.12
N ASP A 93 -12.07 -10.28 3.72
CA ASP A 93 -13.17 -10.54 4.65
C ASP A 93 -12.85 -11.66 5.60
N ASN A 94 -12.00 -12.59 5.17
CA ASN A 94 -11.60 -13.70 6.03
C ASN A 94 -10.26 -14.23 5.55
N TYR A 95 -9.75 -15.18 6.29
CA TYR A 95 -8.53 -15.85 5.88
C TYR A 95 -8.86 -16.76 4.74
N HIS A 96 -8.45 -16.68 3.64
CA HIS A 96 -8.81 -17.46 2.48
C HIS A 96 -8.20 -18.86 2.47
N GLY A 97 -8.19 -19.47 3.61
CA GLY A 97 -7.75 -20.84 3.70
C GLY A 97 -6.27 -21.04 3.79
N GLU A 98 -5.55 -20.00 3.60
CA GLU A 98 -4.11 -20.12 3.65
C GLU A 98 -3.57 -20.00 5.03
N ILE A 99 -4.36 -19.53 5.94
CA ILE A 99 -3.85 -19.29 7.26
C ILE A 99 -3.85 -20.54 8.04
N LYS A 100 -2.69 -20.92 8.50
CA LYS A 100 -2.62 -22.10 9.21
C LYS A 100 -2.95 -21.82 10.60
N GLY A 101 -4.11 -22.13 10.92
CA GLY A 101 -4.38 -22.19 12.29
C GLY A 101 -4.81 -21.04 12.98
N GLU A 102 -4.50 -19.97 12.68
CA GLU A 102 -4.95 -19.14 13.52
C GLU A 102 -5.22 -17.98 13.19
N ALA A 103 -6.19 -17.57 13.40
CA ALA A 103 -6.57 -16.23 13.24
C ALA A 103 -6.30 -15.46 14.48
#